data_d5a8db40ae251cadd6a137e5d5cb7217
#
_entry.id   d5a8db40ae251cadd6a137e5d5cb7217
#
_cell.length_a   1.000
_cell.length_b   1.000
_cell.length_c   1.000
_cell.angle_alpha   90.00
_cell.angle_beta   90.00
_cell.angle_gamma   90.00
#
_symmetry.space_group_name_H-M   'P 1'
#
loop_
_entity.id
_entity.type
_entity.pdbx_description
1 polymer ?
#
loop_
_entity_poly.entity_id
_entity_poly.type
_entity_poly.pdbx_seq_one_letter_code
_entity_poly.pdbx_strand_id
1 'polypeptide(L)'
;MPPPPRFVNGAVAVWCALAAFCLVHVIYLWAIFGMLAQNVADTGHLSRDAAVPLVESRLITLSVVFVILAAVLVFTALHLRMARRWPRLVLSVVGTITVLVTFVAGLNPASLAIFGLAVAAVLLTWHPTVSGWLAHVADLRERDE
;
A
#
# COMPACT_ATOMS: atom_id res chain seq x y z
N MET A 1 1.18 29.42 5.54
CA MET A 1 0.78 28.10 6.07
C MET A 1 1.83 27.60 7.06
N PRO A 2 1.46 27.11 8.25
CA PRO A 2 2.41 26.57 9.23
C PRO A 2 3.05 25.28 8.67
N PRO A 3 4.34 25.04 8.97
CA PRO A 3 5.04 23.85 8.49
C PRO A 3 4.38 22.57 9.05
N PRO A 4 4.38 21.45 8.26
CA PRO A 4 3.78 20.21 8.71
C PRO A 4 4.55 19.65 9.91
N PRO A 5 3.84 19.19 10.96
CA PRO A 5 4.48 18.59 12.13
C PRO A 5 5.22 17.29 11.76
N ARG A 6 6.19 16.90 12.59
CA ARG A 6 7.02 15.69 12.37
C ARG A 6 6.17 14.43 12.14
N PHE A 7 5.03 14.31 12.82
CA PHE A 7 4.11 13.17 12.66
C PHE A 7 3.46 13.09 11.27
N VAL A 8 3.19 14.23 10.61
CA VAL A 8 2.69 14.22 9.21
C VAL A 8 3.77 13.69 8.27
N ASN A 9 5.01 14.17 8.45
CA ASN A 9 6.12 13.65 7.64
C ASN A 9 6.38 12.17 7.91
N GLY A 10 6.27 11.72 9.16
CA GLY A 10 6.34 10.32 9.55
C GLY A 10 5.26 9.47 8.88
N ALA A 11 3.99 9.92 8.91
CA ALA A 11 2.90 9.23 8.23
C ALA A 11 3.15 9.11 6.73
N VAL A 12 3.56 10.19 6.06
CA VAL A 12 3.91 10.16 4.63
C VAL A 12 5.04 9.19 4.34
N ALA A 13 6.09 9.21 5.16
CA ALA A 13 7.24 8.30 5.00
C ALA A 13 6.82 6.82 5.10
N VAL A 14 5.96 6.46 6.07
CA VAL A 14 5.48 5.08 6.23
C VAL A 14 4.57 4.66 5.08
N TRP A 15 3.72 5.55 4.55
CA TRP A 15 2.92 5.26 3.36
C TRP A 15 3.77 5.06 2.11
N CYS A 16 4.80 5.88 1.92
CA CYS A 16 5.77 5.70 0.84
C CYS A 16 6.59 4.40 1.00
N ALA A 17 6.97 4.05 2.23
CA ALA A 17 7.65 2.78 2.52
C ALA A 17 6.75 1.58 2.20
N LEU A 18 5.45 1.64 2.55
CA LEU A 18 4.49 0.61 2.19
C LEU A 18 4.37 0.44 0.67
N ALA A 19 4.26 1.55 -0.07
CA ALA A 19 4.20 1.54 -1.52
C ALA A 19 5.48 0.94 -2.15
N ALA A 20 6.66 1.34 -1.66
CA ALA A 20 7.94 0.78 -2.10
C ALA A 20 8.02 -0.73 -1.80
N PHE A 21 7.57 -1.15 -0.61
CA PHE A 21 7.57 -2.56 -0.24
C PHE A 21 6.64 -3.39 -1.13
N CYS A 22 5.47 -2.86 -1.51
CA CYS A 22 4.57 -3.51 -2.47
C CYS A 22 5.25 -3.74 -3.83
N LEU A 23 6.01 -2.76 -4.32
CA LEU A 23 6.76 -2.90 -5.58
C LEU A 23 7.89 -3.93 -5.47
N VAL A 24 8.65 -3.90 -4.37
CA VAL A 24 9.69 -4.91 -4.10
C VAL A 24 9.08 -6.31 -4.01
N HIS A 25 7.91 -6.44 -3.40
CA HIS A 25 7.19 -7.71 -3.32
C HIS A 25 6.80 -8.25 -4.69
N VAL A 26 6.36 -7.40 -5.61
CA VAL A 26 6.10 -7.78 -7.01
C VAL A 26 7.36 -8.30 -7.68
N ILE A 27 8.48 -7.58 -7.55
CA ILE A 27 9.78 -8.02 -8.11
C ILE A 27 10.18 -9.38 -7.55
N TYR A 28 10.01 -9.58 -6.25
CA TYR A 28 10.30 -10.86 -5.59
C TYR A 28 9.44 -12.00 -6.16
N LEU A 29 8.13 -11.79 -6.37
CA LEU A 29 7.25 -12.81 -6.94
C LEU A 29 7.68 -13.21 -8.36
N TRP A 30 8.14 -12.27 -9.17
CA TRP A 30 8.70 -12.56 -10.49
C TRP A 30 10.03 -13.30 -10.41
N ALA A 31 10.88 -12.98 -9.42
CA ALA A 31 12.14 -13.69 -9.22
C ALA A 31 11.95 -15.18 -8.87
N ILE A 32 10.86 -15.51 -8.15
CA ILE A 32 10.53 -16.90 -7.78
C ILE A 32 9.50 -17.55 -8.71
N PHE A 33 9.24 -16.98 -9.89
CA PHE A 33 8.23 -17.45 -10.85
C PHE A 33 8.34 -18.94 -11.15
N GLY A 34 9.55 -19.44 -11.42
CA GLY A 34 9.77 -20.85 -11.72
C GLY A 34 9.37 -21.79 -10.59
N MET A 35 9.62 -21.38 -9.35
CA MET A 35 9.22 -22.12 -8.14
C MET A 35 7.71 -22.12 -7.96
N LEU A 36 7.05 -20.98 -8.22
CA LEU A 36 5.59 -20.86 -8.15
C LEU A 36 4.92 -21.74 -9.22
N ALA A 37 5.44 -21.76 -10.45
CA ALA A 37 4.93 -22.60 -11.53
C ALA A 37 5.07 -24.09 -11.19
N GLN A 38 6.19 -24.51 -10.59
CA GLN A 38 6.38 -25.86 -10.13
C GLN A 38 5.38 -26.23 -9.02
N ASN A 39 5.21 -25.39 -8.01
CA ASN A 39 4.24 -25.63 -6.93
C ASN A 39 2.80 -25.77 -7.45
N VAL A 40 2.41 -24.96 -8.42
CA VAL A 40 1.06 -25.06 -9.02
C VAL A 40 0.91 -26.32 -9.83
N ALA A 41 1.94 -26.76 -10.56
CA ALA A 41 1.94 -28.02 -11.27
C ALA A 41 1.78 -29.21 -10.31
N ASP A 42 2.56 -29.25 -9.24
CA ASP A 42 2.58 -30.34 -8.26
C ASP A 42 1.24 -30.41 -7.48
N THR A 43 0.73 -29.27 -7.03
CA THR A 43 -0.51 -29.21 -6.24
C THR A 43 -1.75 -29.44 -7.10
N GLY A 44 -1.74 -28.98 -8.34
CA GLY A 44 -2.83 -29.11 -9.29
C GLY A 44 -2.83 -30.39 -10.10
N HIS A 45 -1.80 -31.24 -9.93
CA HIS A 45 -1.55 -32.41 -10.79
C HIS A 45 -1.55 -32.08 -12.28
N LEU A 46 -1.02 -30.88 -12.62
CA LEU A 46 -0.95 -30.34 -13.98
C LEU A 46 0.44 -30.58 -14.57
N SER A 47 0.53 -30.62 -15.90
CA SER A 47 1.81 -30.52 -16.55
C SER A 47 2.39 -29.12 -16.32
N ARG A 48 3.72 -28.99 -16.28
CA ARG A 48 4.40 -27.70 -16.13
C ARG A 48 3.98 -26.70 -17.20
N ASP A 49 3.79 -27.16 -18.44
CA ASP A 49 3.38 -26.33 -19.56
C ASP A 49 1.95 -25.76 -19.40
N ALA A 50 1.08 -26.46 -18.66
CA ALA A 50 -0.24 -25.97 -18.32
C ALA A 50 -0.23 -25.04 -17.09
N ALA A 51 0.69 -25.23 -16.15
CA ALA A 51 0.81 -24.41 -14.94
C ALA A 51 1.43 -23.02 -15.23
N VAL A 52 2.40 -22.93 -16.13
CA VAL A 52 3.09 -21.67 -16.47
C VAL A 52 2.14 -20.53 -16.85
N PRO A 53 1.24 -20.68 -17.84
CA PRO A 53 0.36 -19.56 -18.23
C PRO A 53 -0.61 -19.17 -17.13
N LEU A 54 -1.02 -20.08 -16.26
CA LEU A 54 -1.88 -19.76 -15.11
C LEU A 54 -1.17 -18.88 -14.09
N VAL A 55 0.08 -19.22 -13.74
CA VAL A 55 0.89 -18.44 -12.81
C VAL A 55 1.25 -17.09 -13.42
N GLU A 56 1.62 -17.05 -14.70
CA GLU A 56 1.96 -15.82 -15.41
C GLU A 56 0.77 -14.85 -15.42
N SER A 57 -0.41 -15.29 -15.81
CA SER A 57 -1.63 -14.47 -15.82
C SER A 57 -1.95 -13.91 -14.43
N ARG A 58 -1.81 -14.74 -13.39
CA ARG A 58 -2.03 -14.31 -12.01
C ARG A 58 -1.00 -13.29 -11.54
N LEU A 59 0.28 -13.47 -11.89
CA LEU A 59 1.35 -12.53 -11.54
C LEU A 59 1.20 -11.20 -12.27
N ILE A 60 0.82 -11.20 -13.55
CA ILE A 60 0.54 -9.97 -14.30
C ILE A 60 -0.60 -9.21 -13.62
N THR A 61 -1.69 -9.87 -13.30
CA THR A 61 -2.85 -9.24 -12.64
C THR A 61 -2.45 -8.65 -11.28
N LEU A 62 -1.74 -9.40 -10.44
CA LEU A 62 -1.24 -8.92 -9.15
C LEU A 62 -0.28 -7.74 -9.31
N SER A 63 0.63 -7.81 -10.29
CA SER A 63 1.58 -6.73 -10.57
C SER A 63 0.88 -5.42 -10.92
N VAL A 64 -0.11 -5.48 -11.82
CA VAL A 64 -0.91 -4.30 -12.20
C VAL A 64 -1.64 -3.73 -10.99
N VAL A 65 -2.29 -4.57 -10.20
CA VAL A 65 -3.01 -4.14 -8.98
C VAL A 65 -2.06 -3.47 -7.98
N PHE A 66 -0.91 -4.08 -7.67
CA PHE A 66 0.05 -3.52 -6.73
C PHE A 66 0.69 -2.22 -7.22
N VAL A 67 0.98 -2.09 -8.51
CA VAL A 67 1.50 -0.85 -9.10
C VAL A 67 0.47 0.28 -8.98
N ILE A 68 -0.80 0.01 -9.30
CA ILE A 68 -1.87 1.00 -9.15
C ILE A 68 -2.03 1.39 -7.67
N LEU A 69 -2.08 0.42 -6.75
CA LEU A 69 -2.18 0.70 -5.32
C LEU A 69 -1.00 1.53 -4.81
N ALA A 70 0.23 1.19 -5.20
CA ALA A 70 1.43 1.94 -4.82
C ALA A 70 1.38 3.39 -5.34
N ALA A 71 0.97 3.60 -6.60
CA ALA A 71 0.82 4.93 -7.17
C ALA A 71 -0.23 5.77 -6.41
N VAL A 72 -1.40 5.19 -6.10
CA VAL A 72 -2.46 5.85 -5.33
C VAL A 72 -2.00 6.17 -3.91
N LEU A 73 -1.29 5.25 -3.24
CA LEU A 73 -0.74 5.47 -1.90
C LEU A 73 0.22 6.65 -1.88
N VAL A 74 1.20 6.69 -2.79
CA VAL A 74 2.17 7.79 -2.88
C VAL A 74 1.49 9.11 -3.19
N PHE A 75 0.63 9.13 -4.22
CA PHE A 75 -0.10 10.34 -4.61
C PHE A 75 -0.92 10.90 -3.45
N THR A 76 -1.68 10.06 -2.77
CA THR A 76 -2.55 10.47 -1.67
C THR A 76 -1.75 10.89 -0.44
N ALA A 77 -0.64 10.18 -0.14
CA ALA A 77 0.26 10.55 0.95
C ALA A 77 0.90 11.94 0.75
N LEU A 78 1.28 12.27 -0.49
CA LEU A 78 1.80 13.60 -0.81
C LEU A 78 0.73 14.69 -0.62
N HIS A 79 -0.53 14.40 -0.95
CA HIS A 79 -1.65 15.33 -0.73
C HIS A 79 -1.98 15.54 0.76
N LEU A 80 -1.64 14.59 1.63
CA LEU A 80 -1.76 14.77 3.07
C LEU A 80 -0.88 15.93 3.58
N ARG A 81 0.30 16.14 2.97
CA ARG A 81 1.18 17.29 3.29
C ARG A 81 0.58 18.64 2.89
N MET A 82 -0.36 18.64 1.95
CA MET A 82 -1.09 19.86 1.53
C MET A 82 -2.24 20.19 2.48
N ALA A 83 -2.32 19.56 3.65
CA ALA A 83 -3.36 19.77 4.68
C ALA A 83 -4.80 19.57 4.17
N ARG A 84 -5.03 18.66 3.25
CA ARG A 84 -6.37 18.25 2.85
C ARG A 84 -6.89 17.15 3.77
N ARG A 85 -8.20 17.12 4.06
CA ARG A 85 -8.82 16.13 4.96
C ARG A 85 -9.15 14.80 4.26
N TRP A 86 -9.52 14.85 2.97
CA TRP A 86 -9.93 13.69 2.20
C TRP A 86 -8.84 12.60 2.05
N PRO A 87 -7.51 12.90 1.97
CA PRO A 87 -6.48 11.88 1.84
C PRO A 87 -6.48 10.85 2.96
N ARG A 88 -6.94 11.22 4.17
CA ARG A 88 -6.98 10.29 5.31
C ARG A 88 -7.93 9.12 5.07
N LEU A 89 -9.13 9.41 4.57
CA LEU A 89 -10.11 8.38 4.24
C LEU A 89 -9.61 7.50 3.10
N VAL A 90 -9.10 8.13 2.03
CA VAL A 90 -8.56 7.39 0.89
C VAL A 90 -7.40 6.49 1.31
N LEU A 91 -6.44 6.99 2.09
CA LEU A 91 -5.31 6.19 2.59
C LEU A 91 -5.79 5.01 3.45
N SER A 92 -6.77 5.22 4.33
CA SER A 92 -7.32 4.12 5.14
C SER A 92 -8.01 3.06 4.27
N VAL A 93 -8.80 3.47 3.29
CA VAL A 93 -9.49 2.55 2.37
C VAL A 93 -8.47 1.80 1.50
N VAL A 94 -7.55 2.52 0.86
CA VAL A 94 -6.53 1.92 -0.02
C VAL A 94 -5.58 1.04 0.77
N GLY A 95 -5.19 1.44 1.99
CA GLY A 95 -4.40 0.61 2.89
C GLY A 95 -5.10 -0.70 3.24
N THR A 96 -6.41 -0.65 3.54
CA THR A 96 -7.22 -1.85 3.80
C THR A 96 -7.29 -2.75 2.56
N ILE A 97 -7.53 -2.18 1.39
CA ILE A 97 -7.54 -2.93 0.12
C ILE A 97 -6.17 -3.59 -0.11
N THR A 98 -5.08 -2.86 0.11
CA THR A 98 -3.71 -3.42 -0.03
C THR A 98 -3.50 -4.63 0.87
N VAL A 99 -3.94 -4.56 2.12
CA VAL A 99 -3.88 -5.69 3.05
C VAL A 99 -4.72 -6.85 2.54
N LEU A 100 -5.97 -6.62 2.13
CA LEU A 100 -6.85 -7.68 1.62
C LEU A 100 -6.27 -8.37 0.38
N VAL A 101 -5.78 -7.60 -0.59
CA VAL A 101 -5.13 -8.14 -1.81
C VAL A 101 -3.92 -8.98 -1.44
N THR A 102 -3.14 -8.54 -0.47
CA THR A 102 -1.95 -9.27 -0.01
C THR A 102 -2.33 -10.59 0.65
N PHE A 103 -3.40 -10.63 1.46
CA PHE A 103 -3.90 -11.87 2.07
C PHE A 103 -4.44 -12.85 1.02
N VAL A 104 -5.13 -12.36 -0.02
CA VAL A 104 -5.60 -13.20 -1.14
C VAL A 104 -4.43 -13.75 -1.95
N ALA A 105 -3.33 -13.00 -2.07
CA ALA A 105 -2.12 -13.46 -2.74
C ALA A 105 -1.40 -14.59 -2.00
N GLY A 106 -1.64 -14.75 -0.69
CA GLY A 106 -1.11 -15.81 0.16
C GLY A 106 -0.46 -15.27 1.43
N LEU A 107 -0.61 -16.03 2.51
CA LEU A 107 0.04 -15.74 3.79
C LEU A 107 1.50 -16.13 3.74
N ASN A 108 2.38 -15.14 3.76
CA ASN A 108 3.83 -15.29 3.81
C ASN A 108 4.43 -14.17 4.70
N PRO A 109 5.72 -14.25 5.08
CA PRO A 109 6.34 -13.20 5.91
C PRO A 109 6.22 -11.79 5.31
N ALA A 110 6.20 -11.64 3.99
CA ALA A 110 6.02 -10.35 3.33
C ALA A 110 4.61 -9.79 3.52
N SER A 111 3.57 -10.64 3.51
CA SER A 111 2.19 -10.20 3.79
C SER A 111 2.02 -9.70 5.23
N LEU A 112 2.72 -10.29 6.20
CA LEU A 112 2.74 -9.81 7.58
C LEU A 112 3.45 -8.45 7.71
N ALA A 113 4.55 -8.25 6.96
CA ALA A 113 5.23 -6.95 6.91
C ALA A 113 4.35 -5.85 6.30
N ILE A 114 3.66 -6.13 5.20
CA ILE A 114 2.68 -5.20 4.58
C ILE A 114 1.58 -4.86 5.59
N PHE A 115 1.03 -5.85 6.29
CA PHE A 115 0.03 -5.64 7.32
C PHE A 115 0.54 -4.73 8.44
N GLY A 116 1.72 -5.03 9.00
CA GLY A 116 2.33 -4.22 10.05
C GLY A 116 2.57 -2.78 9.62
N LEU A 117 3.10 -2.56 8.41
CA LEU A 117 3.31 -1.23 7.84
C LEU A 117 1.98 -0.49 7.62
N ALA A 118 0.94 -1.16 7.11
CA ALA A 118 -0.37 -0.56 6.91
C ALA A 118 -1.01 -0.12 8.22
N VAL A 119 -0.95 -0.97 9.26
CA VAL A 119 -1.45 -0.63 10.60
C VAL A 119 -0.69 0.58 11.17
N ALA A 120 0.64 0.57 11.12
CA ALA A 120 1.46 1.70 11.59
C ALA A 120 1.13 3.00 10.83
N ALA A 121 0.96 2.92 9.50
CA ALA A 121 0.61 4.06 8.66
C ALA A 121 -0.75 4.65 9.02
N VAL A 122 -1.76 3.80 9.23
CA VAL A 122 -3.11 4.22 9.66
C VAL A 122 -3.06 4.88 11.03
N LEU A 123 -2.40 4.25 12.01
CA LEU A 123 -2.26 4.81 13.36
C LEU A 123 -1.58 6.18 13.36
N LEU A 124 -0.51 6.36 12.57
CA LEU A 124 0.15 7.66 12.42
C LEU A 124 -0.75 8.70 11.76
N THR A 125 -1.52 8.31 10.74
CA THR A 125 -2.43 9.21 10.02
C THR A 125 -3.57 9.71 10.92
N TRP A 126 -4.05 8.88 11.85
CA TRP A 126 -5.12 9.22 12.79
C TRP A 126 -4.61 9.75 14.13
N HIS A 127 -3.30 9.92 14.28
CA HIS A 127 -2.74 10.46 15.52
C HIS A 127 -3.31 11.86 15.85
N PRO A 128 -3.62 12.16 17.13
CA PRO A 128 -4.24 13.44 17.54
C PRO A 128 -3.50 14.68 17.04
N THR A 129 -2.17 14.65 17.03
CA THR A 129 -1.34 15.76 16.53
C THR A 129 -1.59 16.06 15.03
N VAL A 130 -1.76 15.03 14.21
CA VAL A 130 -2.07 15.17 12.77
C VAL A 130 -3.48 15.72 12.60
N SER A 131 -4.42 15.22 13.41
CA SER A 131 -5.82 15.67 13.41
C SER A 131 -5.94 17.14 13.80
N GLY A 132 -5.26 17.57 14.86
CA GLY A 132 -5.26 18.95 15.32
C GLY A 132 -4.63 19.92 14.31
N TRP A 133 -3.52 19.52 13.69
CA TRP A 133 -2.88 20.33 12.66
C TRP A 133 -3.77 20.53 11.43
N LEU A 134 -4.41 19.47 10.94
CA LEU A 134 -5.33 19.55 9.80
C LEU A 134 -6.55 20.43 10.10
N ALA A 135 -7.08 20.38 11.34
CA ALA A 135 -8.17 21.23 11.76
C ALA A 135 -7.74 22.71 11.81
N HIS A 136 -6.56 22.98 12.37
CA HIS A 136 -6.02 24.33 12.45
C HIS A 136 -5.77 24.97 11.09
N VAL A 137 -5.18 24.21 10.14
CA VAL A 137 -4.95 24.72 8.76
C VAL A 137 -6.26 24.95 8.02
N ALA A 138 -7.29 24.13 8.27
CA ALA A 138 -8.60 24.36 7.67
C ALA A 138 -9.24 25.66 8.17
N ASP A 139 -9.20 25.94 9.49
CA ASP A 139 -9.68 27.18 10.09
C ASP A 139 -8.97 28.43 9.54
N LEU A 140 -7.65 28.33 9.32
CA LEU A 140 -6.90 29.44 8.71
C LEU A 140 -7.34 29.71 7.26
N ARG A 141 -7.65 28.68 6.47
CA ARG A 141 -8.14 28.87 5.10
C ARG A 141 -9.52 29.51 5.04
N GLU A 142 -10.42 29.13 5.95
CA GLU A 142 -11.77 29.71 6.02
C GLU A 142 -11.75 31.20 6.43
N ARG A 143 -10.66 31.65 7.07
CA ARG A 143 -10.50 33.08 7.44
C ARG A 143 -9.89 33.94 6.34
N ASP A 144 -9.20 33.29 5.39
CA ASP A 144 -8.53 33.98 4.27
C ASP A 144 -9.45 34.11 3.03
N GLU A 145 -10.65 33.48 3.04
CA GLU A 145 -11.73 33.59 2.02
C GLU A 145 -12.78 34.62 2.42
#